data_876ca66bb30b35b0b517aeefbe08d740
#
_entry.id   876ca66bb30b35b0b517aeefbe08d740
#
_cell.length_a   1.000
_cell.length_b   1.000
_cell.length_c   1.000
_cell.angle_alpha   90.00
_cell.angle_beta   90.00
_cell.angle_gamma   90.00
#
_symmetry.space_group_name_H-M   'P 1'
#
loop_
_entity.id
_entity.type
_entity.pdbx_description
1 polymer ?
#
loop_
_entity_poly.entity_id
_entity_poly.type
_entity_poly.pdbx_seq_one_letter_code
_entity_poly.pdbx_strand_id
1 'polypeptide(L)'
;MWKRMAAKAEGVYIADTESFVTKQMDKLDFDYGGIPGDLHFGLTKKAGXGTEIFNRRQISIVSIEECDEIALKMGVPSILPEWLGANVAVSGIPDLTSLKEGSRLIFPSGAALLCEGENDPCIQPAEVIQSYYPDKPKLAPAFVRHALGIRGIVCIVERPGAVYAGDEIDVHSYQRKAKPRKAERV
;
A
#
# COMPACT_ATOMS: atom_id res chain seq x y z
N MET A 1 -2.75 13.26 -19.05
CA MET A 1 -1.27 13.31 -19.25
C MET A 1 -0.63 12.39 -18.21
N TRP A 2 0.38 11.60 -18.62
CA TRP A 2 1.13 10.76 -17.70
C TRP A 2 2.27 11.55 -17.07
N LYS A 3 2.39 11.45 -15.76
CA LYS A 3 3.55 11.97 -15.01
C LYS A 3 4.39 10.76 -14.58
N ARG A 4 5.69 10.84 -14.80
CA ARG A 4 6.64 9.82 -14.35
C ARG A 4 7.38 10.31 -13.14
N MET A 5 7.58 9.42 -12.17
CA MET A 5 8.34 9.68 -10.95
C MET A 5 9.20 8.46 -10.67
N ALA A 6 10.30 8.66 -9.98
CA ALA A 6 11.14 7.56 -9.50
C ALA A 6 10.91 7.37 -8.01
N ALA A 7 10.83 6.11 -7.59
CA ALA A 7 10.74 5.73 -6.19
C ALA A 7 11.72 4.60 -5.93
N LYS A 8 11.87 4.21 -4.68
CA LYS A 8 12.74 3.10 -4.29
C LYS A 8 11.96 2.15 -3.38
N ALA A 9 12.12 0.86 -3.59
CA ALA A 9 11.61 -0.17 -2.69
C ALA A 9 12.58 -0.26 -1.50
N GLU A 10 12.25 0.38 -0.39
CA GLU A 10 13.09 0.35 0.82
C GLU A 10 13.03 -1.00 1.51
N GLY A 11 11.93 -1.74 1.35
CA GLY A 11 11.77 -3.08 1.86
C GLY A 11 10.66 -3.83 1.16
N VAL A 12 10.76 -5.15 1.17
CA VAL A 12 9.73 -6.05 0.66
C VAL A 12 9.40 -7.08 1.75
N TYR A 13 8.13 -7.45 1.86
CA TYR A 13 7.62 -8.18 3.03
C TYR A 13 6.52 -9.15 2.62
N ILE A 14 6.36 -10.23 3.38
CA ILE A 14 5.30 -11.22 3.14
C ILE A 14 4.55 -11.49 4.45
N ALA A 15 3.24 -11.63 4.37
CA ALA A 15 2.41 -12.09 5.49
C ALA A 15 2.24 -13.60 5.37
N ASP A 16 2.44 -14.32 6.47
CA ASP A 16 2.10 -15.75 6.45
C ASP A 16 0.58 -15.94 6.61
N THR A 17 0.13 -17.17 6.53
CA THR A 17 -1.31 -17.47 6.54
C THR A 17 -1.97 -17.28 7.91
N GLU A 18 -1.20 -17.00 8.95
CA GLU A 18 -1.71 -16.90 10.32
C GLU A 18 -1.85 -15.46 10.80
N SER A 19 -1.14 -14.53 10.18
CA SER A 19 -1.11 -13.13 10.63
C SER A 19 -0.98 -12.18 9.44
N PHE A 20 -1.69 -11.06 9.50
CA PHE A 20 -1.51 -10.00 8.50
C PHE A 20 -0.19 -9.23 8.71
N VAL A 21 0.44 -9.33 9.89
CA VAL A 21 1.75 -8.68 10.16
C VAL A 21 2.79 -9.35 9.25
N THR A 22 3.50 -8.53 8.48
CA THR A 22 4.43 -9.05 7.48
C THR A 22 5.83 -9.24 8.04
N LYS A 23 6.62 -10.03 7.36
CA LYS A 23 8.04 -10.29 7.68
C LYS A 23 8.90 -9.82 6.51
N GLN A 24 10.02 -9.20 6.81
CA GLN A 24 10.94 -8.70 5.81
C GLN A 24 11.56 -9.85 5.00
N MET A 25 11.67 -9.62 3.70
CA MET A 25 12.27 -10.55 2.74
C MET A 25 13.35 -9.81 1.95
N ASP A 26 14.22 -10.55 1.26
CA ASP A 26 15.13 -9.94 0.28
C ASP A 26 14.46 -9.79 -1.08
N LYS A 27 13.49 -10.67 -1.35
CA LYS A 27 12.85 -10.82 -2.66
C LYS A 27 11.41 -11.26 -2.48
N LEU A 28 10.54 -10.79 -3.38
CA LEU A 28 9.19 -11.34 -3.57
C LEU A 28 9.05 -11.74 -5.04
N ASP A 29 8.26 -12.78 -5.28
CA ASP A 29 7.84 -13.14 -6.65
C ASP A 29 6.36 -12.75 -6.78
N PHE A 30 6.08 -11.78 -7.63
CA PHE A 30 4.70 -11.40 -7.96
C PHE A 30 4.15 -12.33 -9.02
N ASP A 31 2.93 -12.82 -8.81
CA ASP A 31 2.18 -13.60 -9.78
C ASP A 31 0.80 -12.95 -9.93
N TYR A 32 0.03 -13.36 -10.93
CA TYR A 32 -1.36 -12.93 -11.03
C TYR A 32 -2.10 -13.42 -9.77
N GLY A 33 -2.69 -12.51 -9.04
CA GLY A 33 -3.30 -12.81 -7.75
C GLY A 33 -2.48 -12.34 -6.56
N GLY A 34 -1.25 -11.86 -6.78
CA GLY A 34 -0.43 -11.30 -5.71
C GLY A 34 0.87 -12.06 -5.47
N ILE A 35 1.20 -12.32 -4.22
CA ILE A 35 2.44 -12.97 -3.80
C ILE A 35 2.09 -14.40 -3.35
N PRO A 36 2.53 -15.45 -4.10
CA PRO A 36 2.28 -16.83 -3.64
C PRO A 36 2.82 -17.04 -2.22
N GLY A 37 1.99 -17.59 -1.35
CA GLY A 37 2.31 -17.81 0.06
C GLY A 37 1.91 -16.67 0.98
N ASP A 38 1.51 -15.51 0.44
CA ASP A 38 1.01 -14.40 1.25
C ASP A 38 -0.45 -14.62 1.64
N LEU A 39 -0.84 -14.11 2.81
CA LEU A 39 -2.20 -14.19 3.34
C LEU A 39 -3.26 -13.67 2.33
N HIS A 40 -2.91 -12.67 1.54
CA HIS A 40 -3.84 -12.03 0.61
C HIS A 40 -3.77 -12.58 -0.82
N PHE A 41 -3.00 -13.65 -1.03
CA PHE A 41 -2.84 -14.24 -2.37
C PHE A 41 -4.15 -14.84 -2.88
N GLY A 42 -4.49 -14.50 -4.12
CA GLY A 42 -5.63 -15.07 -4.83
C GLY A 42 -6.22 -14.09 -5.83
N LEU A 43 -6.69 -14.62 -6.96
CA LEU A 43 -7.39 -13.80 -7.98
C LEU A 43 -8.75 -13.34 -7.47
N THR A 44 -9.37 -14.14 -6.61
CA THR A 44 -10.67 -13.82 -6.01
C THR A 44 -10.58 -13.91 -4.50
N LYS A 45 -11.55 -13.32 -3.84
CA LYS A 45 -11.73 -13.44 -2.38
C LYS A 45 -13.22 -13.45 -2.06
N LYS A 46 -13.56 -13.92 -0.87
CA LYS A 46 -14.95 -13.87 -0.40
C LYS A 46 -15.23 -12.51 0.22
N ALA A 47 -16.26 -11.85 -0.26
CA ALA A 47 -16.83 -10.64 0.35
C ALA A 47 -17.83 -11.04 1.44
N GLY A 48 -18.39 -10.07 2.11
CA GLY A 48 -19.47 -10.33 3.05
C GLY A 48 -20.60 -11.14 2.35
N UNK A 49 -20.94 -12.03 2.90
CA UNK A 49 -21.81 -12.75 2.44
C UNK A 49 -21.45 -13.87 1.75
N GLY A 50 -20.32 -14.02 1.73
CA GLY A 50 -19.76 -15.18 1.06
C GLY A 50 -19.66 -15.08 -0.47
N THR A 51 -20.06 -13.99 -1.05
CA THR A 51 -19.98 -13.76 -2.49
C THR A 51 -18.52 -13.73 -2.94
N GLU A 52 -18.18 -14.48 -3.99
CA GLU A 52 -16.84 -14.45 -4.56
C GLU A 52 -16.69 -13.23 -5.47
N ILE A 53 -15.67 -12.40 -5.20
CA ILE A 53 -15.37 -11.18 -5.96
C ILE A 53 -13.89 -11.15 -6.35
N PHE A 54 -13.56 -10.38 -7.37
CA PHE A 54 -12.16 -10.18 -7.76
C PHE A 54 -11.39 -9.52 -6.60
N ASN A 55 -10.18 -10.01 -6.37
CA ASN A 55 -9.33 -9.50 -5.29
C ASN A 55 -8.56 -8.26 -5.76
N ARG A 56 -9.06 -7.08 -5.41
CA ARG A 56 -8.41 -5.80 -5.74
C ARG A 56 -7.36 -5.38 -4.69
N ARG A 57 -7.10 -6.22 -3.69
CA ARG A 57 -6.23 -5.91 -2.55
C ARG A 57 -5.11 -6.95 -2.43
N GLN A 58 -4.46 -7.25 -3.57
CA GLN A 58 -3.43 -8.29 -3.63
C GLN A 58 -2.13 -7.86 -2.96
N ILE A 59 -1.77 -6.58 -3.11
CA ILE A 59 -0.50 -6.02 -2.64
C ILE A 59 -0.79 -4.74 -1.86
N SER A 60 -0.23 -4.63 -0.67
CA SER A 60 -0.31 -3.41 0.16
C SER A 60 1.03 -2.67 0.08
N ILE A 61 0.98 -1.37 -0.22
CA ILE A 61 2.18 -0.52 -0.32
C ILE A 61 2.04 0.66 0.64
N VAL A 62 3.10 0.94 1.37
CA VAL A 62 3.20 2.12 2.25
C VAL A 62 4.41 2.96 1.84
N SER A 63 4.36 4.24 2.15
CA SER A 63 5.50 5.13 1.98
C SER A 63 6.18 5.34 3.34
N ILE A 64 7.50 5.33 3.35
CA ILE A 64 8.28 5.60 4.57
C ILE A 64 7.94 7.01 5.06
N GLU A 65 7.80 7.98 4.14
CA GLU A 65 7.48 9.36 4.48
C GLU A 65 6.12 9.47 5.20
N GLU A 66 5.12 8.73 4.70
CA GLU A 66 3.79 8.73 5.34
C GLU A 66 3.80 7.97 6.68
N CYS A 67 4.56 6.88 6.78
CA CYS A 67 4.74 6.18 8.07
C CYS A 67 5.36 7.12 9.11
N ASP A 68 6.37 7.89 8.72
CA ASP A 68 7.02 8.87 9.61
C ASP A 68 6.02 9.98 10.01
N GLU A 69 5.19 10.43 9.07
CA GLU A 69 4.15 11.43 9.36
C GLU A 69 3.13 10.90 10.38
N ILE A 70 2.67 9.66 10.20
CA ILE A 70 1.74 9.02 11.16
C ILE A 70 2.41 8.94 12.55
N ALA A 71 3.66 8.48 12.60
CA ALA A 71 4.41 8.36 13.86
C ALA A 71 4.49 9.71 14.57
N LEU A 72 4.81 10.78 13.83
CA LEU A 72 4.87 12.13 14.37
C LEU A 72 3.52 12.58 14.93
N LYS A 73 2.44 12.39 14.18
CA LYS A 73 1.08 12.77 14.60
C LYS A 73 0.64 12.00 15.86
N MET A 74 1.09 10.75 15.99
CA MET A 74 0.76 9.91 17.14
C MET A 74 1.70 10.10 18.33
N GLY A 75 2.82 10.83 18.13
CA GLY A 75 3.82 11.04 19.19
C GLY A 75 4.55 9.74 19.56
N VAL A 76 4.80 8.87 18.58
CA VAL A 76 5.57 7.62 18.78
C VAL A 76 6.85 7.68 17.96
N PRO A 77 7.90 6.92 18.35
CA PRO A 77 9.17 6.96 17.62
C PRO A 77 9.09 6.50 16.17
N SER A 78 8.26 5.49 15.87
CA SER A 78 8.18 4.93 14.53
C SER A 78 6.87 4.16 14.33
N ILE A 79 6.49 4.01 13.07
CA ILE A 79 5.46 3.06 12.62
C ILE A 79 6.15 2.22 11.53
N LEU A 80 6.27 0.92 11.77
CA LEU A 80 6.97 0.06 10.82
C LEU A 80 6.02 -0.50 9.76
N PRO A 81 6.49 -0.65 8.51
CA PRO A 81 5.67 -1.22 7.43
C PRO A 81 5.06 -2.58 7.78
N GLU A 82 5.81 -3.41 8.50
CA GLU A 82 5.38 -4.75 8.92
C GLU A 82 4.11 -4.70 9.78
N TRP A 83 4.02 -3.71 10.67
CA TRP A 83 2.87 -3.56 11.56
C TRP A 83 1.59 -3.20 10.80
N LEU A 84 1.76 -2.59 9.64
CA LEU A 84 0.65 -2.20 8.76
C LEU A 84 0.30 -3.31 7.75
N GLY A 85 1.02 -4.42 7.76
CA GLY A 85 0.79 -5.49 6.80
C GLY A 85 1.21 -5.12 5.38
N ALA A 86 2.23 -4.25 5.26
CA ALA A 86 2.70 -3.82 3.95
C ALA A 86 3.51 -4.94 3.27
N ASN A 87 3.36 -5.07 1.96
CA ASN A 87 4.19 -5.95 1.14
C ASN A 87 5.39 -5.20 0.55
N VAL A 88 5.23 -3.90 0.27
CA VAL A 88 6.33 -3.07 -0.22
C VAL A 88 6.30 -1.74 0.52
N ALA A 89 7.46 -1.34 1.05
CA ALA A 89 7.65 -0.01 1.61
C ALA A 89 8.47 0.81 0.61
N VAL A 90 7.97 1.97 0.22
CA VAL A 90 8.63 2.81 -0.80
C VAL A 90 9.06 4.14 -0.20
N SER A 91 10.08 4.75 -0.82
CA SER A 91 10.46 6.14 -0.58
C SER A 91 10.47 6.89 -1.91
N GLY A 92 10.44 8.22 -1.84
CA GLY A 92 10.46 9.06 -3.03
C GLY A 92 9.07 9.46 -3.53
N ILE A 93 8.00 8.96 -2.88
CA ILE A 93 6.63 9.37 -3.18
C ILE A 93 6.02 9.86 -1.85
N PRO A 94 6.24 11.13 -1.48
CA PRO A 94 5.83 11.61 -0.15
C PRO A 94 4.33 11.63 0.09
N ASP A 95 3.51 11.63 -0.95
CA ASP A 95 2.05 11.57 -0.87
C ASP A 95 1.52 10.34 -1.64
N LEU A 96 2.12 9.18 -1.33
CA LEU A 96 1.79 7.90 -1.98
C LEU A 96 0.29 7.61 -1.95
N THR A 97 -0.36 7.81 -0.80
CA THR A 97 -1.77 7.46 -0.61
C THR A 97 -2.69 8.22 -1.58
N SER A 98 -2.27 9.41 -2.04
CA SER A 98 -3.03 10.17 -3.03
C SER A 98 -2.78 9.72 -4.48
N LEU A 99 -1.98 8.70 -4.70
CA LEU A 99 -1.68 8.20 -6.05
C LEU A 99 -2.97 7.72 -6.72
N LYS A 100 -3.22 8.21 -7.92
CA LYS A 100 -4.50 7.95 -8.61
C LYS A 100 -4.64 6.49 -9.01
N GLU A 101 -5.86 5.98 -8.88
CA GLU A 101 -6.23 4.66 -9.41
C GLU A 101 -5.82 4.57 -10.88
N GLY A 102 -5.30 3.41 -11.28
CA GLY A 102 -4.78 3.20 -12.63
C GLY A 102 -3.32 3.62 -12.81
N SER A 103 -2.69 4.22 -11.80
CA SER A 103 -1.24 4.47 -11.82
C SER A 103 -0.48 3.14 -11.76
N ARG A 104 0.70 3.12 -12.38
CA ARG A 104 1.54 1.91 -12.45
C ARG A 104 2.83 2.11 -11.70
N LEU A 105 3.25 1.07 -10.97
CA LEU A 105 4.57 0.97 -10.35
C LEU A 105 5.30 -0.15 -11.06
N ILE A 106 6.39 0.18 -11.77
CA ILE A 106 7.11 -0.74 -12.65
C ILE A 106 8.51 -0.98 -12.07
N PHE A 107 8.82 -2.24 -11.84
CA PHE A 107 10.07 -2.68 -11.21
C PHE A 107 11.10 -3.07 -12.29
N PRO A 108 12.42 -3.12 -11.95
CA PRO A 108 13.46 -3.42 -12.95
C PRO A 108 13.28 -4.75 -13.68
N SER A 109 12.68 -5.75 -13.05
CA SER A 109 12.39 -7.05 -13.70
C SER A 109 11.31 -6.95 -14.78
N GLY A 110 10.58 -5.84 -14.81
CA GLY A 110 9.38 -5.69 -15.63
C GLY A 110 8.10 -6.04 -14.88
N ALA A 111 8.20 -6.53 -13.65
CA ALA A 111 7.02 -6.71 -12.80
C ALA A 111 6.30 -5.37 -12.67
N ALA A 112 4.98 -5.37 -12.68
CA ALA A 112 4.21 -4.13 -12.61
C ALA A 112 2.96 -4.29 -11.74
N LEU A 113 2.72 -3.26 -10.94
CA LEU A 113 1.52 -3.14 -10.10
C LEU A 113 0.63 -2.04 -10.64
N LEU A 114 -0.68 -2.27 -10.57
CA LEU A 114 -1.70 -1.27 -10.88
C LEU A 114 -2.34 -0.80 -9.58
N CYS A 115 -2.29 0.50 -9.33
CA CYS A 115 -2.89 1.11 -8.13
C CYS A 115 -4.42 1.01 -8.19
N GLU A 116 -5.01 0.48 -7.12
CA GLU A 116 -6.46 0.31 -6.96
C GLU A 116 -7.06 1.33 -5.98
N GLY A 117 -6.22 2.19 -5.40
CA GLY A 117 -6.64 3.27 -4.52
C GLY A 117 -6.12 3.16 -3.10
N GLU A 118 -6.65 4.01 -2.25
CA GLU A 118 -6.26 4.12 -0.85
C GLU A 118 -6.56 2.84 -0.06
N ASN A 119 -5.67 2.50 0.84
CA ASN A 119 -5.86 1.44 1.83
C ASN A 119 -6.27 2.08 3.15
N ASP A 120 -7.56 2.10 3.43
CA ASP A 120 -8.10 2.78 4.62
C ASP A 120 -7.51 2.21 5.92
N PRO A 121 -7.20 3.06 6.91
CA PRO A 121 -6.75 2.58 8.21
C PRO A 121 -7.87 1.84 8.94
N CYS A 122 -7.51 0.76 9.64
CA CYS A 122 -8.47 -0.04 10.40
C CYS A 122 -7.90 -0.43 11.76
N ILE A 123 -8.70 -1.11 12.54
CA ILE A 123 -8.37 -1.41 13.94
C ILE A 123 -7.24 -2.46 14.07
N GLN A 124 -7.11 -3.39 13.13
CA GLN A 124 -6.13 -4.46 13.26
C GLN A 124 -4.68 -3.95 13.34
N PRO A 125 -4.17 -3.15 12.37
CA PRO A 125 -2.84 -2.57 12.55
C PRO A 125 -2.76 -1.60 13.73
N ALA A 126 -3.86 -0.93 14.07
CA ALA A 126 -3.90 -0.03 15.22
C ALA A 126 -3.61 -0.78 16.53
N GLU A 127 -4.15 -1.99 16.69
CA GLU A 127 -3.91 -2.85 17.85
C GLU A 127 -2.46 -3.35 17.90
N VAL A 128 -1.88 -3.66 16.74
CA VAL A 128 -0.46 -4.03 16.66
C VAL A 128 0.41 -2.87 17.14
N ILE A 129 0.16 -1.66 16.64
CA ILE A 129 0.90 -0.46 17.05
C ILE A 129 0.76 -0.25 18.57
N GLN A 130 -0.46 -0.37 19.09
CA GLN A 130 -0.71 -0.23 20.52
C GLN A 130 0.12 -1.22 21.35
N SER A 131 0.30 -2.46 20.86
CA SER A 131 1.06 -3.49 21.57
C SER A 131 2.55 -3.16 21.69
N TYR A 132 3.11 -2.41 20.72
CA TYR A 132 4.51 -1.99 20.75
C TYR A 132 4.75 -0.77 21.65
N TYR A 133 3.69 -0.06 22.01
CA TYR A 133 3.77 1.14 22.87
C TYR A 133 2.76 1.02 24.02
N PRO A 134 2.93 0.02 24.91
CA PRO A 134 1.92 -0.26 25.95
C PRO A 134 1.75 0.88 26.96
N ASP A 135 2.79 1.71 27.14
CA ASP A 135 2.75 2.83 28.10
C ASP A 135 2.03 4.05 27.55
N LYS A 136 1.69 4.06 26.26
CA LYS A 136 0.94 5.17 25.65
C LYS A 136 -0.52 4.76 25.47
N PRO A 137 -1.45 5.37 26.16
CA PRO A 137 -2.87 4.97 26.04
C PRO A 137 -3.50 5.49 24.76
N LYS A 138 -4.52 4.78 24.27
CA LYS A 138 -5.40 5.20 23.18
C LYS A 138 -4.69 5.38 21.83
N LEU A 139 -3.61 4.64 21.57
CA LEU A 139 -2.94 4.70 20.28
C LEU A 139 -3.79 4.07 19.16
N ALA A 140 -4.58 3.03 19.46
CA ALA A 140 -5.38 2.37 18.42
C ALA A 140 -6.41 3.34 17.80
N PRO A 141 -7.27 4.03 18.56
CA PRO A 141 -8.15 5.03 17.93
C PRO A 141 -7.39 6.21 17.33
N ALA A 142 -6.23 6.58 17.89
CA ALA A 142 -5.40 7.64 17.34
C ALA A 142 -4.87 7.27 15.95
N PHE A 143 -4.43 6.02 15.75
CA PHE A 143 -3.95 5.54 14.46
C PHE A 143 -5.04 5.66 13.40
N VAL A 144 -6.24 5.14 13.69
CA VAL A 144 -7.34 5.16 12.71
C VAL A 144 -7.64 6.60 12.26
N ARG A 145 -7.59 7.55 13.19
CA ARG A 145 -7.84 8.97 12.88
C ARG A 145 -6.68 9.62 12.11
N HIS A 146 -5.45 9.40 12.56
CA HIS A 146 -4.28 10.11 12.02
C HIS A 146 -3.75 9.50 10.72
N ALA A 147 -4.02 8.22 10.46
CA ALA A 147 -3.54 7.55 9.24
C ALA A 147 -4.50 7.72 8.04
N LEU A 148 -5.66 8.31 8.25
CA LEU A 148 -6.62 8.54 7.17
C LEU A 148 -5.99 9.43 6.10
N GLY A 149 -5.98 8.95 4.85
CA GLY A 149 -5.40 9.66 3.72
C GLY A 149 -3.88 9.52 3.57
N ILE A 150 -3.21 8.84 4.52
CA ILE A 150 -1.75 8.64 4.47
C ILE A 150 -1.33 7.22 4.91
N ARG A 151 -2.27 6.25 4.81
CA ARG A 151 -2.02 4.87 5.27
C ARG A 151 -1.39 4.00 4.16
N GLY A 152 -1.38 4.47 2.92
CA GLY A 152 -0.86 3.71 1.79
C GLY A 152 -1.93 3.32 0.79
N ILE A 153 -1.55 2.47 -0.15
CA ILE A 153 -2.42 2.06 -1.26
C ILE A 153 -2.50 0.55 -1.35
N VAL A 154 -3.53 0.07 -2.05
CA VAL A 154 -3.63 -1.33 -2.46
C VAL A 154 -3.48 -1.41 -3.98
N CYS A 155 -2.89 -2.52 -4.43
CA CYS A 155 -2.59 -2.75 -5.84
C CYS A 155 -2.96 -4.18 -6.23
N ILE A 156 -3.10 -4.36 -7.55
CA ILE A 156 -3.12 -5.69 -8.16
C ILE A 156 -1.86 -5.86 -9.00
N VAL A 157 -1.47 -7.11 -9.21
CA VAL A 157 -0.35 -7.44 -10.09
C VAL A 157 -0.84 -7.38 -11.54
N GLU A 158 -0.35 -6.39 -12.29
CA GLU A 158 -0.64 -6.24 -13.72
C GLU A 158 0.32 -7.10 -14.55
N ARG A 159 1.56 -7.26 -14.07
CA ARG A 159 2.57 -8.08 -14.75
C ARG A 159 3.43 -8.80 -13.69
N PRO A 160 3.50 -10.13 -13.75
CA PRO A 160 4.32 -10.91 -12.81
C PRO A 160 5.81 -10.63 -12.96
N GLY A 161 6.58 -10.97 -11.93
CA GLY A 161 8.03 -10.88 -11.95
C GLY A 161 8.61 -10.72 -10.54
N ALA A 162 9.93 -10.80 -10.46
CA ALA A 162 10.66 -10.69 -9.20
C ALA A 162 10.82 -9.23 -8.78
N VAL A 163 10.69 -8.97 -7.48
CA VAL A 163 10.83 -7.64 -6.87
C VAL A 163 11.77 -7.76 -5.68
N TYR A 164 12.75 -6.88 -5.61
CA TYR A 164 13.80 -6.94 -4.60
C TYR A 164 13.79 -5.68 -3.73
N ALA A 165 14.17 -5.85 -2.46
CA ALA A 165 14.54 -4.69 -1.64
C ALA A 165 15.68 -3.94 -2.34
N GLY A 166 15.55 -2.63 -2.43
CA GLY A 166 16.53 -1.78 -3.14
C GLY A 166 16.17 -1.45 -4.58
N ASP A 167 15.16 -2.10 -5.15
CA ASP A 167 14.74 -1.82 -6.55
C ASP A 167 14.34 -0.36 -6.73
N GLU A 168 14.79 0.23 -7.82
CA GLU A 168 14.26 1.52 -8.29
C GLU A 168 12.96 1.27 -9.05
N ILE A 169 11.93 2.03 -8.70
CA ILE A 169 10.58 1.86 -9.24
C ILE A 169 10.26 3.04 -10.14
N ASP A 170 9.85 2.75 -11.38
CA ASP A 170 9.35 3.76 -12.32
C ASP A 170 7.84 3.90 -12.10
N VAL A 171 7.40 5.05 -11.61
CA VAL A 171 6.00 5.29 -11.26
C VAL A 171 5.34 6.13 -12.35
N HIS A 172 4.31 5.59 -12.98
CA HIS A 172 3.52 6.27 -14.02
C HIS A 172 2.16 6.63 -13.45
N SER A 173 1.98 7.91 -13.11
CA SER A 173 0.72 8.43 -12.59
C SER A 173 -0.07 9.11 -13.71
N TYR A 174 -1.34 8.74 -13.85
CA TYR A 174 -2.22 9.34 -14.83
C TYR A 174 -2.93 10.56 -14.23
N GLN A 175 -2.73 11.70 -14.85
CA GLN A 175 -3.42 12.95 -14.45
C GLN A 175 -4.45 13.30 -15.52
N ARG A 176 -5.71 13.22 -15.15
CA ARG A 176 -6.82 13.63 -16.04
C ARG A 176 -6.80 15.14 -16.20
N LYS A 177 -6.66 15.62 -17.44
CA LYS A 177 -6.87 17.05 -17.70
C LYS A 177 -8.33 17.36 -17.42
N ALA A 178 -8.58 18.33 -16.56
CA ALA A 178 -9.94 18.85 -16.36
C ALA A 178 -10.44 19.39 -17.70
N LYS A 179 -11.52 18.83 -18.20
CA LYS A 179 -12.22 19.44 -19.35
C LYS A 179 -12.94 20.68 -18.85
N PRO A 180 -12.79 21.83 -19.51
CA PRO A 180 -13.58 22.99 -19.12
C PRO A 180 -15.05 22.61 -19.21
N ARG A 181 -15.83 22.92 -18.18
CA ARG A 181 -17.28 22.77 -18.22
C ARG A 181 -17.78 23.67 -19.37
N LYS A 182 -18.51 23.08 -20.29
CA LYS A 182 -19.24 23.90 -21.28
C LYS A 182 -20.17 24.83 -20.51
N ALA A 183 -20.02 26.12 -20.70
CA ALA A 183 -20.97 27.06 -20.14
C ALA A 183 -22.38 26.67 -20.65
N GLU A 184 -23.30 26.44 -19.74
CA GLU A 184 -24.70 26.24 -20.10
C GLU A 184 -25.13 27.49 -20.81
N ARG A 185 -25.54 27.35 -22.07
CA ARG A 185 -26.18 28.46 -22.80
C ARG A 185 -27.54 28.67 -22.12
N VAL A 186 -27.71 29.82 -21.53
CA VAL A 186 -29.00 30.31 -21.02
C VAL A 186 -29.89 30.66 -22.24
#